data_ef756d081b59eee3a48c4b6867c11dd0
#
_entry.id   ef756d081b59eee3a48c4b6867c11dd0
#
_cell.length_a   1.000
_cell.length_b   1.000
_cell.length_c   1.000
_cell.angle_alpha   90.00
_cell.angle_beta   90.00
_cell.angle_gamma   90.00
#
_symmetry.space_group_name_H-M   'P 1'
#
loop_
_entity.id
_entity.type
_entity.pdbx_description
1 polymer ?
#
loop_
_entity_poly.entity_id
_entity_poly.type
_entity_poly.pdbx_seq_one_letter_code
_entity_poly.pdbx_strand_id
1 'polypeptide(L)'
;MNWKIRFLPLLLAAALALGSVTAFADGEPVGSAKQDEVLTTLAAGETFSDGNLTYTVNDDEKTVTLTDGHKASGDIIIPAAVEQDGISYPVTSIGDTAFASCWQLVSVTFSGNVDSIGDSAFYYCIALENVTFSGDVGSIGSTAFVDCNALENVTFSGNVGSIGDSAFFICYQLNTVTFSGNVGSIRDHAFTSAALETVTFSGDVTSIGYGAFSSCRALENVTFSGDVGSIGYGAFRNCGALESVTFSGDVGSIGDNAFQYCTALTTIYVPASMPDEKIAMIETALKSSGLSGVKIERSAPEQPSDPAPSTGTTGSASNAVQQLEAAERPDPMDVEANERYNFWMDVKSDLRAAGDGRTVRVYVPADYTNMPASVMETIRTLEQEVTIDLRWNGQRLIITPQTALQRPARKAFWTFDALCEVYAR
;
A
#
# COMPACT_ATOMS: atom_id res chain seq x y z
N MET A 1 1.44 34.77 7.63
CA MET A 1 1.21 34.85 9.07
C MET A 1 1.87 33.61 9.64
N ASN A 2 2.99 33.74 10.33
CA ASN A 2 3.89 32.63 10.65
C ASN A 2 3.37 31.78 11.81
N TRP A 3 3.08 30.53 11.56
CA TRP A 3 2.82 29.53 12.61
C TRP A 3 4.06 28.64 12.78
N LYS A 4 4.74 28.82 13.91
CA LYS A 4 5.83 27.94 14.34
C LYS A 4 5.22 26.80 15.16
N ILE A 5 5.25 25.59 14.64
CA ILE A 5 4.95 24.36 15.38
C ILE A 5 6.18 24.05 16.25
N ARG A 6 6.00 24.00 17.55
CA ARG A 6 7.00 23.54 18.52
C ARG A 6 6.72 22.12 18.90
N PHE A 7 7.58 21.21 18.49
CA PHE A 7 7.60 19.85 19.04
C PHE A 7 8.23 19.87 20.44
N LEU A 8 7.54 19.23 21.40
CA LEU A 8 8.09 18.90 22.72
C LEU A 8 8.15 17.37 22.84
N PRO A 9 9.25 16.80 23.37
CA PRO A 9 9.42 15.35 23.44
C PRO A 9 8.62 14.73 24.58
N LEU A 10 8.08 13.55 24.32
CA LEU A 10 7.37 12.67 25.27
C LEU A 10 8.26 12.27 26.43
N LEU A 11 7.87 12.57 27.66
CA LEU A 11 8.45 12.02 28.88
C LEU A 11 7.41 11.13 29.56
N LEU A 12 7.70 9.84 29.57
CA LEU A 12 6.95 8.79 30.26
C LEU A 12 7.03 9.01 31.78
N ALA A 13 5.91 9.24 32.45
CA ALA A 13 5.83 9.25 33.90
C ALA A 13 4.77 8.26 34.40
N ALA A 14 5.24 7.15 34.97
CA ALA A 14 4.42 6.23 35.75
C ALA A 14 4.08 6.86 37.07
N ALA A 15 2.79 7.00 37.42
CA ALA A 15 2.34 7.43 38.71
C ALA A 15 1.91 6.23 39.57
N LEU A 16 2.65 5.99 40.65
CA LEU A 16 2.29 5.08 41.72
C LEU A 16 1.40 5.82 42.74
N ALA A 17 0.22 5.29 43.01
CA ALA A 17 -0.62 5.69 44.10
C ALA A 17 -0.10 5.12 45.42
N LEU A 18 0.00 5.93 46.47
CA LEU A 18 -0.09 5.46 47.85
C LEU A 18 -0.30 6.61 48.86
N GLY A 19 -1.39 6.52 49.64
CA GLY A 19 -1.37 6.65 51.07
C GLY A 19 -1.50 8.05 51.69
N SER A 20 -2.67 8.28 52.21
CA SER A 20 -2.99 9.32 53.17
C SER A 20 -2.14 9.27 54.45
N VAL A 21 -1.58 10.41 54.86
CA VAL A 21 -1.17 10.66 56.24
C VAL A 21 -1.63 12.06 56.62
N THR A 22 -2.49 12.13 57.65
CA THR A 22 -2.89 13.37 58.34
C THR A 22 -1.84 13.78 59.35
N ALA A 23 -1.39 15.05 59.30
CA ALA A 23 -0.77 15.69 60.47
C ALA A 23 -1.15 17.17 60.48
N PHE A 24 -1.70 17.62 61.60
CA PHE A 24 -2.00 19.01 61.94
C PHE A 24 -0.72 19.75 62.34
N ALA A 25 -0.54 20.98 61.85
CA ALA A 25 0.14 22.04 62.56
C ALA A 25 -0.08 23.41 61.91
N ASP A 26 -0.30 24.39 62.71
CA ASP A 26 -0.70 25.78 62.52
C ASP A 26 0.19 26.65 61.60
N GLY A 27 -0.44 27.61 60.89
CA GLY A 27 0.15 28.92 60.69
C GLY A 27 0.44 29.36 59.23
N GLU A 28 -0.32 30.37 58.81
CA GLU A 28 -0.15 31.35 57.75
C GLU A 28 -0.69 31.06 56.34
N PRO A 29 -1.36 32.04 55.69
CA PRO A 29 -1.94 31.84 54.37
C PRO A 29 -0.86 32.00 53.29
N VAL A 30 -0.36 30.89 52.82
CA VAL A 30 0.47 30.84 51.62
C VAL A 30 -0.44 30.80 50.38
N GLY A 31 -0.10 31.62 49.46
CA GLY A 31 -0.81 31.96 48.25
C GLY A 31 -1.53 30.82 47.50
N SER A 32 -2.55 31.22 46.75
CA SER A 32 -3.46 30.39 45.98
C SER A 32 -2.76 29.18 45.37
N ALA A 33 -3.02 28.00 45.94
CA ALA A 33 -2.74 26.77 45.23
C ALA A 33 -3.50 26.83 43.89
N LYS A 34 -2.77 26.75 42.80
CA LYS A 34 -3.40 26.42 41.50
C LYS A 34 -4.18 25.13 41.80
N GLN A 35 -5.50 25.22 41.63
CA GLN A 35 -6.31 24.02 41.55
C GLN A 35 -5.68 23.18 40.44
N ASP A 36 -5.18 22.01 40.78
CA ASP A 36 -4.89 20.98 39.78
C ASP A 36 -6.21 20.78 39.03
N GLU A 37 -6.27 21.26 37.80
CA GLU A 37 -7.37 20.96 36.89
C GLU A 37 -7.41 19.44 36.77
N VAL A 38 -8.40 18.82 37.35
CA VAL A 38 -8.66 17.40 37.16
C VAL A 38 -9.13 17.26 35.71
N LEU A 39 -8.20 16.82 34.82
CA LEU A 39 -8.55 16.48 33.45
C LEU A 39 -9.64 15.40 33.51
N THR A 40 -10.84 15.74 33.06
CA THR A 40 -11.97 14.80 32.97
C THR A 40 -12.02 14.27 31.54
N THR A 41 -11.99 12.93 31.41
CA THR A 41 -12.23 12.28 30.10
C THR A 41 -13.63 12.61 29.62
N LEU A 42 -13.77 12.72 28.30
CA LEU A 42 -15.09 12.80 27.68
C LEU A 42 -15.86 11.48 27.89
N ALA A 43 -17.17 11.60 28.04
CA ALA A 43 -18.03 10.43 28.16
C ALA A 43 -18.24 9.74 26.80
N ALA A 44 -18.62 8.47 26.85
CA ALA A 44 -19.00 7.70 25.66
C ALA A 44 -20.10 8.42 24.88
N GLY A 45 -19.94 8.51 23.55
CA GLY A 45 -20.86 9.20 22.65
C GLY A 45 -20.66 10.71 22.54
N GLU A 46 -19.81 11.34 23.38
CA GLU A 46 -19.46 12.74 23.19
C GLU A 46 -18.62 12.92 21.93
N THR A 47 -18.80 14.07 21.27
CA THR A 47 -18.12 14.37 20.01
C THR A 47 -17.29 15.63 20.11
N PHE A 48 -16.16 15.63 19.41
CA PHE A 48 -15.34 16.82 19.22
C PHE A 48 -14.78 16.86 17.78
N SER A 49 -14.23 17.99 17.38
CA SER A 49 -13.68 18.15 16.03
C SER A 49 -12.25 18.67 16.08
N ASP A 50 -11.42 18.13 15.21
CA ASP A 50 -10.10 18.65 14.87
C ASP A 50 -10.08 19.03 13.38
N GLY A 51 -10.09 20.32 13.13
CA GLY A 51 -10.23 20.86 11.76
C GLY A 51 -11.55 20.44 11.11
N ASN A 52 -11.46 19.68 10.02
CA ASN A 52 -12.60 19.19 9.24
C ASN A 52 -13.06 17.78 9.62
N LEU A 53 -12.44 17.18 10.63
CA LEU A 53 -12.71 15.82 11.08
C LEU A 53 -13.45 15.85 12.42
N THR A 54 -14.47 15.03 12.55
CA THR A 54 -15.25 14.88 13.79
C THR A 54 -15.07 13.48 14.35
N TYR A 55 -14.82 13.41 15.63
CA TYR A 55 -14.58 12.20 16.38
C TYR A 55 -15.67 11.99 17.42
N THR A 56 -16.05 10.74 17.64
CA THR A 56 -16.97 10.31 18.70
C THR A 56 -16.22 9.42 19.67
N VAL A 57 -16.34 9.69 20.97
CA VAL A 57 -15.75 8.87 22.02
C VAL A 57 -16.46 7.51 22.09
N ASN A 58 -15.68 6.43 22.05
CA ASN A 58 -16.19 5.07 22.09
C ASN A 58 -16.70 4.68 23.49
N ASP A 59 -17.38 3.55 23.61
CA ASP A 59 -17.96 3.05 24.87
C ASP A 59 -16.92 2.78 25.96
N ASP A 60 -15.65 2.63 25.59
CA ASP A 60 -14.53 2.45 26.53
C ASP A 60 -14.07 3.76 27.19
N GLU A 61 -14.60 4.92 26.77
CA GLU A 61 -14.24 6.27 27.20
C GLU A 61 -12.73 6.61 27.05
N LYS A 62 -12.01 5.86 26.19
CA LYS A 62 -10.55 5.97 26.03
C LYS A 62 -10.12 6.11 24.57
N THR A 63 -10.90 5.60 23.65
CA THR A 63 -10.63 5.62 22.21
C THR A 63 -11.71 6.38 21.46
N VAL A 64 -11.46 6.74 20.20
CA VAL A 64 -12.41 7.45 19.37
C VAL A 64 -12.58 6.80 18.01
N THR A 65 -13.78 6.96 17.47
CA THR A 65 -14.11 6.70 16.07
C THR A 65 -14.19 8.03 15.31
N LEU A 66 -13.56 8.15 14.17
CA LEU A 66 -13.76 9.25 13.24
C LEU A 66 -15.11 9.04 12.56
N THR A 67 -16.10 9.89 12.88
CA THR A 67 -17.48 9.70 12.46
C THR A 67 -17.94 10.64 11.34
N ASP A 68 -17.25 11.77 11.12
CA ASP A 68 -17.55 12.70 10.02
C ASP A 68 -16.29 13.33 9.46
N GLY A 69 -16.05 13.11 8.18
CA GLY A 69 -14.99 13.70 7.37
C GLY A 69 -15.50 14.32 6.06
N HIS A 70 -16.82 14.58 5.92
CA HIS A 70 -17.42 15.05 4.66
C HIS A 70 -16.85 16.37 4.13
N LYS A 71 -16.14 17.13 4.96
CA LYS A 71 -15.45 18.38 4.56
C LYS A 71 -13.98 18.17 4.21
N ALA A 72 -13.49 16.94 4.28
CA ALA A 72 -12.11 16.62 3.94
C ALA A 72 -11.84 16.85 2.45
N SER A 73 -10.67 17.39 2.15
CA SER A 73 -10.25 17.69 0.78
C SER A 73 -8.72 17.64 0.68
N GLY A 74 -8.21 17.32 -0.51
CA GLY A 74 -6.78 17.16 -0.74
C GLY A 74 -6.23 15.94 -0.01
N ASP A 75 -5.02 16.05 0.47
CA ASP A 75 -4.33 15.00 1.20
C ASP A 75 -4.62 15.11 2.69
N ILE A 76 -5.05 14.01 3.31
CA ILE A 76 -5.30 13.98 4.75
C ILE A 76 -4.49 12.87 5.42
N ILE A 77 -4.07 13.17 6.64
CA ILE A 77 -3.48 12.18 7.54
C ILE A 77 -4.46 11.96 8.69
N ILE A 78 -4.88 10.72 8.89
CA ILE A 78 -5.63 10.30 10.07
C ILE A 78 -4.59 9.87 11.11
N PRO A 79 -4.40 10.65 12.19
CA PRO A 79 -3.36 10.37 13.17
C PRO A 79 -3.70 9.13 14.01
N ALA A 80 -2.69 8.50 14.60
CA ALA A 80 -2.89 7.38 15.52
C ALA A 80 -3.67 7.78 16.79
N ALA A 81 -3.63 9.06 17.17
CA ALA A 81 -4.38 9.61 18.29
C ALA A 81 -4.65 11.11 18.07
N VAL A 82 -5.70 11.62 18.66
CA VAL A 82 -6.08 13.03 18.72
C VAL A 82 -6.12 13.52 20.15
N GLU A 83 -5.88 14.81 20.38
CA GLU A 83 -5.90 15.41 21.70
C GLU A 83 -7.15 16.28 21.87
N GLN A 84 -7.85 16.09 23.00
CA GLN A 84 -8.95 16.96 23.42
C GLN A 84 -8.80 17.29 24.91
N ASP A 85 -8.79 18.59 25.25
CA ASP A 85 -8.65 19.09 26.62
C ASP A 85 -7.44 18.51 27.39
N GLY A 86 -6.32 18.29 26.68
CA GLY A 86 -5.08 17.72 27.23
C GLY A 86 -5.10 16.21 27.44
N ILE A 87 -6.14 15.51 26.96
CA ILE A 87 -6.24 14.06 26.98
C ILE A 87 -6.06 13.53 25.55
N SER A 88 -5.22 12.51 25.40
CA SER A 88 -4.97 11.84 24.13
C SER A 88 -5.91 10.67 23.94
N TYR A 89 -6.64 10.66 22.84
CA TYR A 89 -7.57 9.61 22.45
C TYR A 89 -7.05 8.88 21.18
N PRO A 90 -6.64 7.60 21.28
CA PRO A 90 -6.32 6.81 20.10
C PRO A 90 -7.50 6.76 19.11
N VAL A 91 -7.21 6.98 17.82
CA VAL A 91 -8.20 6.84 16.74
C VAL A 91 -8.18 5.39 16.28
N THR A 92 -9.17 4.60 16.68
CA THR A 92 -9.19 3.16 16.41
C THR A 92 -10.12 2.77 15.27
N SER A 93 -11.05 3.62 14.88
CA SER A 93 -12.04 3.27 13.86
C SER A 93 -12.46 4.46 13.01
N ILE A 94 -12.92 4.15 11.80
CA ILE A 94 -13.63 5.06 10.92
C ILE A 94 -15.09 4.59 10.85
N GLY A 95 -16.01 5.51 11.09
CA GLY A 95 -17.45 5.22 11.08
C GLY A 95 -18.00 4.92 9.68
N ASP A 96 -19.19 4.32 9.65
CA ASP A 96 -19.92 4.09 8.41
C ASP A 96 -20.15 5.43 7.70
N THR A 97 -19.92 5.43 6.39
CA THR A 97 -20.11 6.60 5.51
C THR A 97 -19.31 7.86 5.89
N ALA A 98 -18.36 7.80 6.82
CA ALA A 98 -17.68 8.98 7.40
C ALA A 98 -17.08 9.93 6.35
N PHE A 99 -16.63 9.43 5.21
CA PHE A 99 -16.11 10.20 4.08
C PHE A 99 -16.91 10.00 2.80
N ALA A 100 -18.14 9.45 2.87
CA ALA A 100 -18.91 9.18 1.67
C ALA A 100 -19.10 10.44 0.82
N SER A 101 -18.85 10.33 -0.50
CA SER A 101 -18.94 11.45 -1.45
C SER A 101 -17.99 12.63 -1.18
N CYS A 102 -16.84 12.38 -0.57
CA CYS A 102 -15.77 13.37 -0.45
C CYS A 102 -15.06 13.56 -1.79
N TRP A 103 -15.67 14.32 -2.69
CA TRP A 103 -15.22 14.46 -4.08
C TRP A 103 -13.91 15.24 -4.27
N GLN A 104 -13.41 15.87 -3.21
CA GLN A 104 -12.16 16.64 -3.23
C GLN A 104 -11.05 15.97 -2.39
N LEU A 105 -11.31 14.79 -1.83
CA LEU A 105 -10.32 14.01 -1.10
C LEU A 105 -9.42 13.30 -2.10
N VAL A 106 -8.11 13.56 -2.03
CA VAL A 106 -7.12 13.04 -2.98
C VAL A 106 -6.35 11.86 -2.39
N SER A 107 -5.89 11.98 -1.16
CA SER A 107 -5.21 10.87 -0.49
C SER A 107 -5.57 10.77 0.98
N VAL A 108 -5.48 9.53 1.52
CA VAL A 108 -5.67 9.25 2.94
C VAL A 108 -4.54 8.37 3.45
N THR A 109 -3.84 8.86 4.49
CA THR A 109 -2.82 8.08 5.21
C THR A 109 -3.27 7.83 6.64
N PHE A 110 -3.36 6.56 7.02
CA PHE A 110 -3.61 6.13 8.39
C PHE A 110 -2.27 5.89 9.09
N SER A 111 -1.94 6.70 10.10
CA SER A 111 -0.63 6.64 10.79
C SER A 111 -0.56 5.57 11.89
N GLY A 112 -1.69 5.05 12.35
CA GLY A 112 -1.79 4.03 13.40
C GLY A 112 -2.47 2.75 12.94
N ASN A 113 -2.64 1.83 13.89
CA ASN A 113 -3.51 0.69 13.69
C ASN A 113 -4.97 1.15 13.62
N VAL A 114 -5.76 0.48 12.78
CA VAL A 114 -7.19 0.74 12.62
C VAL A 114 -7.95 -0.57 12.86
N ASP A 115 -8.76 -0.62 13.91
CA ASP A 115 -9.56 -1.81 14.24
C ASP A 115 -10.65 -2.02 13.19
N SER A 116 -11.29 -0.94 12.70
CA SER A 116 -12.30 -1.04 11.66
C SER A 116 -12.43 0.22 10.80
N ILE A 117 -12.65 -0.01 9.52
CA ILE A 117 -13.21 0.95 8.56
C ILE A 117 -14.68 0.54 8.35
N GLY A 118 -15.61 1.44 8.57
CA GLY A 118 -17.05 1.19 8.48
C GLY A 118 -17.55 0.91 7.05
N ASP A 119 -18.78 0.45 6.94
CA ASP A 119 -19.43 0.20 5.66
C ASP A 119 -19.58 1.51 4.87
N SER A 120 -19.26 1.47 3.58
CA SER A 120 -19.32 2.63 2.69
C SER A 120 -18.53 3.85 3.16
N ALA A 121 -17.52 3.70 4.04
CA ALA A 121 -16.81 4.80 4.68
C ALA A 121 -16.24 5.82 3.68
N PHE A 122 -15.74 5.38 2.52
CA PHE A 122 -15.22 6.19 1.42
C PHE A 122 -16.00 5.99 0.11
N TYR A 123 -17.28 5.58 0.22
CA TYR A 123 -18.13 5.37 -0.95
C TYR A 123 -18.17 6.63 -1.84
N TYR A 124 -17.92 6.45 -3.16
CA TYR A 124 -17.99 7.52 -4.16
C TYR A 124 -17.01 8.69 -3.92
N CYS A 125 -15.81 8.40 -3.37
CA CYS A 125 -14.70 9.36 -3.29
C CYS A 125 -13.98 9.41 -4.64
N ILE A 126 -14.57 10.08 -5.64
CA ILE A 126 -14.17 9.98 -7.05
C ILE A 126 -12.81 10.61 -7.38
N ALA A 127 -12.24 11.44 -6.50
CA ALA A 127 -10.92 12.03 -6.65
C ALA A 127 -9.86 11.33 -5.78
N LEU A 128 -10.23 10.32 -5.00
CA LEU A 128 -9.30 9.59 -4.12
C LEU A 128 -8.36 8.73 -4.96
N GLU A 129 -7.07 9.06 -4.96
CA GLU A 129 -6.02 8.40 -5.74
C GLU A 129 -5.23 7.38 -4.90
N ASN A 130 -4.96 7.70 -3.63
CA ASN A 130 -4.08 6.89 -2.80
C ASN A 130 -4.65 6.65 -1.40
N VAL A 131 -4.53 5.41 -0.91
CA VAL A 131 -4.86 5.04 0.47
C VAL A 131 -3.69 4.25 1.06
N THR A 132 -3.15 4.72 2.20
CA THR A 132 -2.04 4.06 2.88
C THR A 132 -2.39 3.73 4.33
N PHE A 133 -2.22 2.47 4.69
CA PHE A 133 -2.33 1.97 6.06
C PHE A 133 -0.93 1.65 6.57
N SER A 134 -0.41 2.47 7.52
CA SER A 134 0.92 2.27 8.09
C SER A 134 0.97 1.18 9.17
N GLY A 135 -0.16 0.91 9.81
CA GLY A 135 -0.33 -0.11 10.85
C GLY A 135 -1.21 -1.28 10.42
N ASP A 136 -1.60 -2.10 11.39
CA ASP A 136 -2.55 -3.19 11.18
C ASP A 136 -3.96 -2.66 10.92
N VAL A 137 -4.72 -3.36 10.09
CA VAL A 137 -6.13 -3.11 9.80
C VAL A 137 -6.96 -4.33 10.24
N GLY A 138 -7.80 -4.18 11.27
CA GLY A 138 -8.65 -5.26 11.73
C GLY A 138 -9.70 -5.64 10.68
N SER A 139 -10.46 -4.65 10.18
CA SER A 139 -11.44 -4.90 9.12
C SER A 139 -11.71 -3.67 8.25
N ILE A 140 -11.97 -3.92 6.98
CA ILE A 140 -12.57 -2.98 6.05
C ILE A 140 -13.99 -3.43 5.78
N GLY A 141 -14.98 -2.54 5.97
CA GLY A 141 -16.39 -2.80 5.81
C GLY A 141 -16.81 -3.07 4.36
N SER A 142 -18.05 -3.51 4.21
CA SER A 142 -18.63 -3.75 2.89
C SER A 142 -18.73 -2.43 2.11
N THR A 143 -18.43 -2.48 0.81
CA THR A 143 -18.52 -1.33 -0.10
C THR A 143 -17.72 -0.08 0.34
N ALA A 144 -16.74 -0.24 1.23
CA ALA A 144 -16.04 0.88 1.86
C ALA A 144 -15.41 1.87 0.87
N PHE A 145 -14.89 1.39 -0.27
CA PHE A 145 -14.26 2.19 -1.34
C PHE A 145 -14.92 1.99 -2.71
N VAL A 146 -16.20 1.61 -2.73
CA VAL A 146 -16.93 1.45 -4.02
C VAL A 146 -16.96 2.78 -4.77
N ASP A 147 -16.79 2.72 -6.10
CA ASP A 147 -16.79 3.90 -6.99
C ASP A 147 -15.71 4.95 -6.69
N CYS A 148 -14.60 4.57 -6.04
CA CYS A 148 -13.40 5.40 -5.99
C CYS A 148 -12.66 5.31 -7.32
N ASN A 149 -13.20 6.00 -8.35
CA ASN A 149 -12.78 5.79 -9.73
C ASN A 149 -11.38 6.32 -10.08
N ALA A 150 -10.81 7.22 -9.26
CA ALA A 150 -9.44 7.68 -9.39
C ALA A 150 -8.45 6.88 -8.53
N LEU A 151 -8.92 5.93 -7.70
CA LEU A 151 -8.05 5.19 -6.78
C LEU A 151 -7.08 4.32 -7.57
N GLU A 152 -5.81 4.65 -7.47
CA GLU A 152 -4.71 3.97 -8.17
C GLU A 152 -3.96 3.01 -7.26
N ASN A 153 -3.72 3.42 -6.01
CA ASN A 153 -2.85 2.69 -5.10
C ASN A 153 -3.48 2.47 -3.72
N VAL A 154 -3.39 1.24 -3.22
CA VAL A 154 -3.73 0.90 -1.83
C VAL A 154 -2.57 0.13 -1.22
N THR A 155 -2.03 0.63 -0.09
CA THR A 155 -0.90 0.01 0.60
C THR A 155 -1.30 -0.43 2.01
N PHE A 156 -1.11 -1.71 2.30
CA PHE A 156 -1.23 -2.28 3.64
C PHE A 156 0.18 -2.67 4.13
N SER A 157 0.73 -1.88 5.06
CA SER A 157 2.06 -2.15 5.62
C SER A 157 2.04 -3.20 6.74
N GLY A 158 0.92 -3.29 7.47
CA GLY A 158 0.68 -4.27 8.53
C GLY A 158 -0.21 -5.43 8.08
N ASN A 159 -0.74 -6.16 9.06
CA ASN A 159 -1.70 -7.25 8.84
C ASN A 159 -3.09 -6.69 8.50
N VAL A 160 -3.86 -7.44 7.72
CA VAL A 160 -5.25 -7.14 7.39
C VAL A 160 -6.12 -8.30 7.87
N GLY A 161 -6.99 -8.05 8.85
CA GLY A 161 -7.90 -9.08 9.35
C GLY A 161 -8.96 -9.46 8.33
N SER A 162 -9.67 -8.47 7.75
CA SER A 162 -10.63 -8.74 6.67
C SER A 162 -10.86 -7.55 5.76
N ILE A 163 -11.10 -7.83 4.48
CA ILE A 163 -11.61 -6.90 3.48
C ILE A 163 -13.03 -7.34 3.12
N GLY A 164 -14.00 -6.45 3.31
CA GLY A 164 -15.43 -6.70 3.20
C GLY A 164 -15.93 -6.95 1.78
N ASP A 165 -17.19 -7.34 1.70
CA ASP A 165 -17.84 -7.62 0.41
C ASP A 165 -17.85 -6.37 -0.47
N SER A 166 -17.38 -6.51 -1.71
CA SER A 166 -17.32 -5.42 -2.69
C SER A 166 -16.55 -4.18 -2.20
N ALA A 167 -15.62 -4.31 -1.26
CA ALA A 167 -14.96 -3.15 -0.64
C ALA A 167 -14.28 -2.21 -1.64
N PHE A 168 -13.66 -2.72 -2.70
CA PHE A 168 -13.01 -1.96 -3.79
C PHE A 168 -13.67 -2.25 -5.16
N PHE A 169 -14.98 -2.52 -5.15
CA PHE A 169 -15.71 -2.80 -6.37
C PHE A 169 -15.80 -1.56 -7.28
N ILE A 170 -15.51 -1.73 -8.58
CA ILE A 170 -15.54 -0.65 -9.59
C ILE A 170 -14.47 0.45 -9.35
N CYS A 171 -13.35 0.14 -8.67
CA CYS A 171 -12.18 1.00 -8.64
C CYS A 171 -11.39 0.82 -9.96
N TYR A 172 -11.87 1.45 -11.05
CA TYR A 172 -11.37 1.18 -12.42
C TYR A 172 -9.93 1.62 -12.68
N GLN A 173 -9.33 2.43 -11.82
CA GLN A 173 -7.93 2.85 -11.92
C GLN A 173 -7.03 2.14 -10.91
N LEU A 174 -7.59 1.29 -10.02
CA LEU A 174 -6.80 0.61 -9.00
C LEU A 174 -5.89 -0.44 -9.64
N ASN A 175 -4.65 -0.02 -9.90
CA ASN A 175 -3.64 -0.83 -10.55
C ASN A 175 -2.69 -1.51 -9.57
N THR A 176 -2.53 -0.96 -8.35
CA THR A 176 -1.60 -1.49 -7.35
C THR A 176 -2.28 -1.70 -5.99
N VAL A 177 -2.20 -2.92 -5.48
CA VAL A 177 -2.52 -3.23 -4.09
C VAL A 177 -1.37 -4.00 -3.48
N THR A 178 -0.80 -3.47 -2.38
CA THR A 178 0.34 -4.08 -1.67
C THR A 178 -0.11 -4.65 -0.34
N PHE A 179 0.16 -5.95 -0.11
CA PHE A 179 -0.05 -6.62 1.16
C PHE A 179 1.30 -7.05 1.73
N SER A 180 1.80 -6.31 2.74
CA SER A 180 3.10 -6.61 3.37
C SER A 180 2.98 -7.60 4.53
N GLY A 181 1.84 -7.66 5.21
CA GLY A 181 1.54 -8.58 6.30
C GLY A 181 0.60 -9.71 5.91
N ASN A 182 0.11 -10.44 6.91
CA ASN A 182 -0.88 -11.48 6.73
C ASN A 182 -2.25 -10.90 6.39
N VAL A 183 -3.04 -11.64 5.58
CA VAL A 183 -4.40 -11.30 5.22
C VAL A 183 -5.34 -12.40 5.72
N GLY A 184 -6.24 -12.06 6.64
CA GLY A 184 -7.23 -13.00 7.15
C GLY A 184 -8.21 -13.39 6.07
N SER A 185 -9.05 -12.46 5.62
CA SER A 185 -10.03 -12.76 4.56
C SER A 185 -10.21 -11.61 3.59
N ILE A 186 -10.24 -11.95 2.31
CA ILE A 186 -10.74 -11.08 1.24
C ILE A 186 -12.10 -11.64 0.86
N ARG A 187 -13.19 -10.89 1.12
CA ARG A 187 -14.56 -11.37 0.95
C ARG A 187 -15.04 -11.27 -0.50
N ASP A 188 -16.31 -11.58 -0.68
CA ASP A 188 -16.91 -11.72 -2.01
C ASP A 188 -16.83 -10.39 -2.80
N HIS A 189 -16.39 -10.50 -4.06
CA HIS A 189 -16.29 -9.37 -4.99
C HIS A 189 -15.40 -8.20 -4.55
N ALA A 190 -14.55 -8.36 -3.54
CA ALA A 190 -13.81 -7.25 -2.91
C ALA A 190 -13.04 -6.37 -3.91
N PHE A 191 -12.42 -6.93 -4.95
CA PHE A 191 -11.67 -6.23 -6.00
C PHE A 191 -12.24 -6.45 -7.41
N THR A 192 -13.51 -6.84 -7.52
CA THR A 192 -14.11 -7.09 -8.82
C THR A 192 -14.02 -5.87 -9.73
N SER A 193 -13.54 -6.08 -10.96
CA SER A 193 -13.36 -5.04 -12.01
C SER A 193 -12.33 -3.96 -11.68
N ALA A 194 -11.39 -4.21 -10.77
CA ALA A 194 -10.21 -3.37 -10.58
C ALA A 194 -9.22 -3.54 -11.75
N ALA A 195 -8.43 -2.51 -12.02
CA ALA A 195 -7.42 -2.51 -13.09
C ALA A 195 -6.09 -3.15 -12.66
N LEU A 196 -6.07 -3.95 -11.60
CA LEU A 196 -4.86 -4.57 -11.04
C LEU A 196 -4.02 -5.24 -12.12
N GLU A 197 -2.73 -4.91 -12.16
CA GLU A 197 -1.75 -5.55 -13.05
C GLU A 197 -1.06 -6.71 -12.36
N THR A 198 -0.66 -6.52 -11.10
CA THR A 198 -0.07 -7.57 -10.26
C THR A 198 -0.64 -7.53 -8.85
N VAL A 199 -0.73 -8.69 -8.21
CA VAL A 199 -1.08 -8.80 -6.80
C VAL A 199 -0.06 -9.69 -6.11
N THR A 200 0.58 -9.18 -5.06
CA THR A 200 1.53 -9.93 -4.24
C THR A 200 1.10 -9.94 -2.78
N PHE A 201 0.97 -11.13 -2.23
CA PHE A 201 0.74 -11.36 -0.82
C PHE A 201 2.06 -11.80 -0.19
N SER A 202 2.65 -10.94 0.66
CA SER A 202 3.93 -11.24 1.31
C SER A 202 3.78 -12.20 2.50
N GLY A 203 2.63 -12.17 3.18
CA GLY A 203 2.28 -13.05 4.29
C GLY A 203 1.25 -14.13 3.90
N ASP A 204 0.73 -14.80 4.92
CA ASP A 204 -0.32 -15.81 4.76
C ASP A 204 -1.66 -15.19 4.38
N VAL A 205 -2.45 -15.91 3.59
CA VAL A 205 -3.84 -15.55 3.24
C VAL A 205 -4.78 -16.64 3.72
N THR A 206 -5.63 -16.33 4.70
CA THR A 206 -6.55 -17.35 5.22
C THR A 206 -7.63 -17.72 4.19
N SER A 207 -8.24 -16.72 3.53
CA SER A 207 -9.26 -16.99 2.52
C SER A 207 -9.44 -15.87 1.50
N ILE A 208 -9.72 -16.26 0.28
CA ILE A 208 -10.17 -15.41 -0.83
C ILE A 208 -11.59 -15.86 -1.20
N GLY A 209 -12.56 -14.94 -1.14
CA GLY A 209 -13.99 -15.19 -1.33
C GLY A 209 -14.43 -15.40 -2.79
N TYR A 210 -15.73 -15.55 -2.98
CA TYR A 210 -16.37 -15.68 -4.28
C TYR A 210 -16.08 -14.45 -5.16
N GLY A 211 -15.53 -14.67 -6.35
CA GLY A 211 -15.29 -13.61 -7.33
C GLY A 211 -14.42 -12.46 -6.85
N ALA A 212 -13.63 -12.62 -5.78
CA ALA A 212 -12.93 -11.50 -5.12
C ALA A 212 -12.07 -10.65 -6.07
N PHE A 213 -11.44 -11.26 -7.06
CA PHE A 213 -10.67 -10.60 -8.13
C PHE A 213 -11.29 -10.83 -9.52
N SER A 214 -12.61 -11.12 -9.58
CA SER A 214 -13.26 -11.35 -10.85
C SER A 214 -13.19 -10.14 -11.76
N SER A 215 -12.92 -10.37 -13.05
CA SER A 215 -12.85 -9.31 -14.08
C SER A 215 -11.72 -8.29 -13.90
N CYS A 216 -10.69 -8.62 -13.14
CA CYS A 216 -9.42 -7.86 -13.16
C CYS A 216 -8.69 -8.17 -14.47
N ARG A 217 -9.09 -7.48 -15.55
CA ARG A 217 -8.71 -7.85 -16.92
C ARG A 217 -7.25 -7.55 -17.26
N ALA A 218 -6.62 -6.64 -16.52
CA ALA A 218 -5.21 -6.29 -16.64
C ALA A 218 -4.29 -7.16 -15.76
N LEU A 219 -4.85 -8.01 -14.88
CA LEU A 219 -4.09 -8.80 -13.93
C LEU A 219 -3.26 -9.86 -14.67
N GLU A 220 -1.95 -9.69 -14.67
CA GLU A 220 -0.98 -10.56 -15.34
C GLU A 220 -0.42 -11.63 -14.39
N ASN A 221 -0.13 -11.26 -13.14
CA ASN A 221 0.54 -12.15 -12.20
C ASN A 221 -0.05 -12.05 -10.79
N VAL A 222 -0.18 -13.20 -10.13
CA VAL A 222 -0.56 -13.31 -8.72
C VAL A 222 0.51 -14.12 -7.99
N THR A 223 1.05 -13.57 -6.89
CA THR A 223 2.06 -14.23 -6.07
C THR A 223 1.60 -14.36 -4.62
N PHE A 224 1.64 -15.57 -4.11
CA PHE A 224 1.43 -15.90 -2.71
C PHE A 224 2.76 -16.37 -2.12
N SER A 225 3.38 -15.55 -1.26
CA SER A 225 4.65 -15.89 -0.62
C SER A 225 4.46 -16.77 0.62
N GLY A 226 3.33 -16.61 1.33
CA GLY A 226 2.93 -17.45 2.46
C GLY A 226 1.92 -18.54 2.07
N ASP A 227 1.34 -19.15 3.09
CA ASP A 227 0.30 -20.18 2.92
C ASP A 227 -1.05 -19.57 2.51
N VAL A 228 -1.81 -20.31 1.70
CA VAL A 228 -3.18 -19.92 1.28
C VAL A 228 -4.16 -20.94 1.79
N GLY A 229 -5.04 -20.55 2.72
CA GLY A 229 -6.04 -21.46 3.27
C GLY A 229 -7.08 -21.86 2.23
N SER A 230 -7.71 -20.89 1.56
CA SER A 230 -8.69 -21.18 0.51
C SER A 230 -8.82 -20.09 -0.54
N ILE A 231 -9.05 -20.51 -1.78
CA ILE A 231 -9.44 -19.66 -2.90
C ILE A 231 -10.87 -20.05 -3.30
N GLY A 232 -11.80 -19.09 -3.30
CA GLY A 232 -13.22 -19.33 -3.53
C GLY A 232 -13.59 -19.57 -4.99
N TYR A 233 -14.87 -19.91 -5.21
CA TYR A 233 -15.44 -20.08 -6.53
C TYR A 233 -15.26 -18.82 -7.38
N GLY A 234 -14.72 -18.96 -8.59
CA GLY A 234 -14.56 -17.86 -9.53
C GLY A 234 -13.68 -16.70 -9.05
N ALA A 235 -12.84 -16.90 -8.05
CA ALA A 235 -12.06 -15.82 -7.39
C ALA A 235 -11.27 -14.97 -8.39
N PHE A 236 -10.70 -15.58 -9.44
CA PHE A 236 -9.98 -14.90 -10.54
C PHE A 236 -10.69 -15.05 -11.88
N ARG A 237 -12.01 -15.25 -11.87
CA ARG A 237 -12.78 -15.42 -13.09
C ARG A 237 -12.64 -14.21 -14.00
N ASN A 238 -12.46 -14.45 -15.33
CA ASN A 238 -12.38 -13.40 -16.35
C ASN A 238 -11.16 -12.45 -16.19
N CYS A 239 -10.06 -12.92 -15.58
CA CYS A 239 -8.76 -12.26 -15.59
C CYS A 239 -8.03 -12.66 -16.88
N GLY A 240 -8.43 -12.03 -18.00
CA GLY A 240 -8.01 -12.45 -19.34
C GLY A 240 -6.52 -12.33 -19.62
N ALA A 241 -5.82 -11.42 -18.92
CA ALA A 241 -4.37 -11.20 -19.03
C ALA A 241 -3.56 -12.07 -18.06
N LEU A 242 -4.18 -12.82 -17.14
CA LEU A 242 -3.46 -13.59 -16.12
C LEU A 242 -2.59 -14.66 -16.76
N GLU A 243 -1.28 -14.47 -16.72
CA GLU A 243 -0.27 -15.35 -17.32
C GLU A 243 0.24 -16.40 -16.35
N SER A 244 0.43 -16.02 -15.08
CA SER A 244 0.96 -16.92 -14.06
C SER A 244 0.36 -16.71 -12.67
N VAL A 245 0.33 -17.81 -11.90
CA VAL A 245 0.05 -17.80 -10.45
C VAL A 245 1.19 -18.53 -9.75
N THR A 246 1.76 -17.90 -8.72
CA THR A 246 2.85 -18.48 -7.92
C THR A 246 2.37 -18.74 -6.50
N PHE A 247 2.50 -19.98 -6.06
CA PHE A 247 2.34 -20.38 -4.67
C PHE A 247 3.73 -20.74 -4.11
N SER A 248 4.21 -20.02 -3.11
CA SER A 248 5.48 -20.35 -2.43
C SER A 248 5.23 -21.18 -1.15
N GLY A 249 4.03 -21.09 -0.58
CA GLY A 249 3.57 -21.86 0.57
C GLY A 249 2.59 -22.98 0.20
N ASP A 250 1.90 -23.53 1.22
CA ASP A 250 0.86 -24.53 1.04
C ASP A 250 -0.48 -23.90 0.56
N VAL A 251 -1.29 -24.69 -0.10
CA VAL A 251 -2.63 -24.30 -0.58
C VAL A 251 -3.67 -25.27 -0.01
N GLY A 252 -4.59 -24.75 0.81
CA GLY A 252 -5.63 -25.57 1.44
C GLY A 252 -6.68 -26.07 0.45
N SER A 253 -7.30 -25.14 -0.29
CA SER A 253 -8.32 -25.49 -1.30
C SER A 253 -8.44 -24.41 -2.38
N ILE A 254 -8.88 -24.85 -3.59
CA ILE A 254 -9.23 -23.97 -4.70
C ILE A 254 -10.63 -24.37 -5.18
N GLY A 255 -11.53 -23.39 -5.20
CA GLY A 255 -12.91 -23.57 -5.62
C GLY A 255 -13.07 -23.76 -7.13
N ASP A 256 -14.22 -24.30 -7.53
CA ASP A 256 -14.56 -24.50 -8.93
C ASP A 256 -14.55 -23.16 -9.70
N ASN A 257 -14.16 -23.24 -10.97
CA ASN A 257 -14.12 -22.08 -11.86
C ASN A 257 -13.23 -20.91 -11.36
N ALA A 258 -12.34 -21.15 -10.39
CA ALA A 258 -11.49 -20.09 -9.81
C ALA A 258 -10.73 -19.29 -10.87
N PHE A 259 -10.30 -19.93 -11.96
CA PHE A 259 -9.58 -19.32 -13.09
C PHE A 259 -10.40 -19.33 -14.41
N GLN A 260 -11.73 -19.43 -14.34
CA GLN A 260 -12.55 -19.49 -15.54
C GLN A 260 -12.37 -18.22 -16.39
N TYR A 261 -12.15 -18.41 -17.70
CA TYR A 261 -11.84 -17.33 -18.67
C TYR A 261 -10.50 -16.60 -18.44
N CYS A 262 -9.54 -17.17 -17.71
CA CYS A 262 -8.14 -16.71 -17.66
C CYS A 262 -7.41 -17.22 -18.91
N THR A 263 -7.67 -16.61 -20.06
CA THR A 263 -7.25 -17.15 -21.36
C THR A 263 -5.75 -17.07 -21.62
N ALA A 264 -5.04 -16.20 -20.92
CA ALA A 264 -3.58 -16.07 -20.99
C ALA A 264 -2.84 -16.99 -20.01
N LEU A 265 -3.54 -17.68 -19.07
CA LEU A 265 -2.89 -18.48 -18.04
C LEU A 265 -2.16 -19.68 -18.66
N THR A 266 -0.84 -19.66 -18.52
CA THR A 266 0.04 -20.70 -19.06
C THR A 266 0.71 -21.54 -17.97
N THR A 267 0.97 -20.96 -16.82
CA THR A 267 1.79 -21.61 -15.79
C THR A 267 1.31 -21.31 -14.38
N ILE A 268 1.26 -22.35 -13.55
CA ILE A 268 1.14 -22.23 -12.08
C ILE A 268 2.45 -22.75 -11.49
N TYR A 269 3.12 -21.89 -10.73
CA TYR A 269 4.33 -22.25 -9.99
C TYR A 269 3.96 -22.72 -8.60
N VAL A 270 4.58 -23.80 -8.15
CA VAL A 270 4.38 -24.38 -6.81
C VAL A 270 5.69 -24.77 -6.18
N PRO A 271 5.81 -24.85 -4.83
CA PRO A 271 7.02 -25.33 -4.17
C PRO A 271 7.40 -26.73 -4.62
N ALA A 272 8.71 -26.98 -4.72
CA ALA A 272 9.22 -28.34 -5.02
C ALA A 272 8.71 -29.40 -4.00
N SER A 273 8.45 -28.98 -2.76
CA SER A 273 7.94 -29.82 -1.67
C SER A 273 6.45 -30.06 -1.70
N MET A 274 5.69 -29.41 -2.60
CA MET A 274 4.22 -29.54 -2.63
C MET A 274 3.79 -31.00 -2.87
N PRO A 275 2.91 -31.58 -2.03
CA PRO A 275 2.45 -32.95 -2.18
C PRO A 275 1.66 -33.16 -3.49
N ASP A 276 1.74 -34.35 -4.08
CA ASP A 276 1.03 -34.68 -5.33
C ASP A 276 -0.48 -34.56 -5.20
N GLU A 277 -1.05 -34.79 -4.02
CA GLU A 277 -2.47 -34.58 -3.75
C GLU A 277 -2.90 -33.12 -3.92
N LYS A 278 -2.03 -32.16 -3.56
CA LYS A 278 -2.26 -30.74 -3.75
C LYS A 278 -2.13 -30.35 -5.23
N ILE A 279 -1.17 -30.94 -5.94
CA ILE A 279 -1.06 -30.78 -7.40
C ILE A 279 -2.37 -31.25 -8.08
N ALA A 280 -2.88 -32.44 -7.70
CA ALA A 280 -4.14 -32.96 -8.24
C ALA A 280 -5.36 -32.06 -7.93
N MET A 281 -5.35 -31.39 -6.78
CA MET A 281 -6.37 -30.38 -6.45
C MET A 281 -6.28 -29.17 -7.39
N ILE A 282 -5.09 -28.64 -7.65
CA ILE A 282 -4.87 -27.52 -8.59
C ILE A 282 -5.31 -27.94 -10.01
N GLU A 283 -4.93 -29.14 -10.47
CA GLU A 283 -5.36 -29.69 -11.76
C GLU A 283 -6.90 -29.78 -11.87
N THR A 284 -7.56 -30.16 -10.78
CA THR A 284 -9.03 -30.22 -10.72
C THR A 284 -9.65 -28.84 -10.87
N ALA A 285 -9.10 -27.82 -10.19
CA ALA A 285 -9.55 -26.43 -10.30
C ALA A 285 -9.30 -25.85 -11.71
N LEU A 286 -8.19 -26.19 -12.35
CA LEU A 286 -7.92 -25.81 -13.75
C LEU A 286 -8.91 -26.49 -14.70
N LYS A 287 -9.19 -27.76 -14.49
CA LYS A 287 -10.14 -28.51 -15.30
C LYS A 287 -11.59 -27.97 -15.16
N SER A 288 -12.04 -27.65 -13.95
CA SER A 288 -13.35 -27.03 -13.73
C SER A 288 -13.43 -25.65 -14.39
N SER A 289 -12.31 -24.94 -14.45
CA SER A 289 -12.18 -23.64 -15.14
C SER A 289 -12.12 -23.75 -16.68
N GLY A 290 -12.07 -24.95 -17.23
CA GLY A 290 -11.95 -25.19 -18.69
C GLY A 290 -10.54 -25.00 -19.24
N LEU A 291 -9.52 -25.02 -18.38
CA LEU A 291 -8.11 -24.80 -18.73
C LEU A 291 -7.36 -26.14 -18.74
N SER A 292 -7.10 -26.69 -19.93
CA SER A 292 -6.44 -27.98 -20.10
C SER A 292 -4.97 -27.92 -20.51
N GLY A 293 -4.44 -26.72 -20.79
CA GLY A 293 -3.08 -26.53 -21.30
C GLY A 293 -2.12 -25.85 -20.33
N VAL A 294 -2.61 -25.49 -19.13
CA VAL A 294 -1.79 -24.83 -18.11
C VAL A 294 -0.78 -25.79 -17.51
N LYS A 295 0.47 -25.40 -17.44
CA LYS A 295 1.53 -26.19 -16.82
C LYS A 295 1.57 -25.92 -15.32
N ILE A 296 1.86 -26.96 -14.53
CA ILE A 296 2.20 -26.82 -13.11
C ILE A 296 3.68 -27.10 -12.99
N GLU A 297 4.46 -26.07 -12.64
CA GLU A 297 5.91 -26.15 -12.52
C GLU A 297 6.34 -26.12 -11.06
N ARG A 298 7.11 -27.11 -10.63
CA ARG A 298 7.72 -27.15 -9.31
C ARG A 298 8.96 -26.27 -9.32
N SER A 299 8.91 -25.11 -8.67
CA SER A 299 10.09 -24.27 -8.45
C SER A 299 10.88 -24.77 -7.23
N ALA A 300 12.22 -24.70 -7.29
CA ALA A 300 13.02 -24.93 -6.10
C ALA A 300 12.63 -23.88 -5.04
N PRO A 301 12.59 -24.23 -3.72
CA PRO A 301 12.38 -23.23 -2.68
C PRO A 301 13.45 -22.16 -2.82
N GLU A 302 13.04 -20.89 -2.96
CA GLU A 302 13.96 -19.78 -2.80
C GLU A 302 14.47 -19.82 -1.36
N GLN A 303 15.71 -20.25 -1.20
CA GLN A 303 16.42 -20.20 0.06
C GLN A 303 16.66 -18.70 0.35
N PRO A 304 16.44 -18.19 1.58
CA PRO A 304 16.88 -16.86 1.93
C PRO A 304 18.38 -16.81 1.67
N SER A 305 18.79 -16.08 0.65
CA SER A 305 20.20 -16.00 0.25
C SER A 305 20.94 -15.11 1.23
N ASP A 306 21.76 -15.73 2.10
CA ASP A 306 22.97 -15.08 2.57
C ASP A 306 23.82 -14.63 1.35
N PRO A 307 24.45 -13.45 1.38
CA PRO A 307 25.17 -12.94 0.23
C PRO A 307 26.48 -13.72 0.04
N ALA A 308 26.52 -14.61 -0.95
CA ALA A 308 27.74 -15.25 -1.43
C ALA A 308 28.14 -14.70 -2.82
N PRO A 309 29.45 -14.68 -3.17
CA PRO A 309 29.99 -13.85 -4.24
C PRO A 309 29.64 -14.39 -5.63
N SER A 310 29.32 -13.42 -6.51
CA SER A 310 28.94 -13.56 -7.91
C SER A 310 29.87 -14.40 -8.77
N THR A 311 29.31 -15.44 -9.42
CA THR A 311 29.77 -15.85 -10.75
C THR A 311 28.52 -15.80 -11.67
N GLY A 312 28.65 -15.06 -12.76
CA GLY A 312 27.55 -14.67 -13.62
C GLY A 312 26.84 -15.83 -14.31
N THR A 313 25.55 -15.62 -14.50
CA THR A 313 24.85 -15.98 -15.76
C THR A 313 23.51 -15.23 -15.81
N THR A 314 23.19 -14.74 -16.95
CA THR A 314 22.02 -14.03 -17.43
C THR A 314 20.69 -14.56 -16.84
N GLY A 315 20.14 -13.84 -15.88
CA GLY A 315 18.83 -14.02 -15.33
C GLY A 315 18.45 -12.77 -14.55
N SER A 316 17.59 -11.96 -15.15
CA SER A 316 16.77 -10.97 -14.50
C SER A 316 17.33 -9.57 -14.32
N ALA A 317 17.24 -8.79 -15.40
CA ALA A 317 17.23 -7.33 -15.35
C ALA A 317 16.10 -6.79 -14.41
N SER A 318 14.98 -7.50 -14.27
CA SER A 318 13.87 -7.18 -13.39
C SER A 318 14.25 -7.15 -11.89
N ASN A 319 15.02 -8.14 -11.41
CA ASN A 319 15.45 -8.19 -10.02
C ASN A 319 16.41 -7.04 -9.65
N ALA A 320 17.26 -6.60 -10.58
CA ALA A 320 18.17 -5.48 -10.34
C ALA A 320 17.41 -4.16 -10.15
N VAL A 321 16.35 -3.93 -10.94
CA VAL A 321 15.50 -2.73 -10.79
C VAL A 321 14.76 -2.74 -9.46
N GLN A 322 14.15 -3.86 -9.07
CA GLN A 322 13.43 -3.99 -7.80
C GLN A 322 14.33 -3.83 -6.57
N GLN A 323 15.56 -4.36 -6.62
CA GLN A 323 16.52 -4.17 -5.54
C GLN A 323 16.98 -2.72 -5.42
N LEU A 324 17.17 -2.01 -6.53
CA LEU A 324 17.49 -0.58 -6.53
C LEU A 324 16.32 0.23 -6.00
N GLU A 325 15.09 -0.07 -6.41
CA GLU A 325 13.88 0.60 -5.92
C GLU A 325 13.71 0.45 -4.40
N ALA A 326 13.94 -0.75 -3.86
CA ALA A 326 13.89 -0.97 -2.42
C ALA A 326 14.98 -0.19 -1.67
N ALA A 327 16.19 -0.07 -2.25
CA ALA A 327 17.29 0.68 -1.66
C ALA A 327 17.13 2.21 -1.78
N GLU A 328 16.36 2.68 -2.74
CA GLU A 328 16.07 4.09 -3.01
C GLU A 328 14.87 4.61 -2.22
N ARG A 329 14.06 3.72 -1.66
CA ARG A 329 12.84 4.08 -0.93
C ARG A 329 13.19 4.90 0.32
N PRO A 330 12.67 6.13 0.45
CA PRO A 330 12.94 6.97 1.59
C PRO A 330 12.22 6.50 2.85
N ASP A 331 12.61 7.06 4.01
CA ASP A 331 11.86 6.88 5.26
C ASP A 331 10.41 7.34 5.04
N PRO A 332 9.39 6.55 5.40
CA PRO A 332 7.99 6.93 5.28
C PRO A 332 7.62 8.25 5.96
N MET A 333 8.41 8.69 6.96
CA MET A 333 8.20 9.95 7.66
C MET A 333 8.81 11.17 6.94
N ASP A 334 9.62 10.96 5.90
CA ASP A 334 10.18 12.04 5.08
C ASP A 334 9.27 12.33 3.89
N VAL A 335 8.29 13.20 4.10
CA VAL A 335 7.27 13.56 3.10
C VAL A 335 7.91 14.08 1.81
N GLU A 336 8.89 14.97 1.92
CA GLU A 336 9.56 15.57 0.76
C GLU A 336 10.38 14.54 -0.04
N ALA A 337 11.05 13.62 0.64
CA ALA A 337 11.77 12.53 -0.01
C ALA A 337 10.81 11.52 -0.66
N ASN A 338 9.65 11.27 -0.06
CA ASN A 338 8.62 10.40 -0.63
C ASN A 338 7.94 11.01 -1.87
N GLU A 339 7.68 12.32 -1.88
CA GLU A 339 7.18 13.02 -3.08
C GLU A 339 8.16 12.89 -4.25
N ARG A 340 9.46 13.09 -3.98
CA ARG A 340 10.51 12.90 -5.00
C ARG A 340 10.63 11.45 -5.47
N TYR A 341 10.51 10.50 -4.55
CA TYR A 341 10.51 9.07 -4.88
C TYR A 341 9.33 8.71 -5.78
N ASN A 342 8.11 9.13 -5.43
CA ASN A 342 6.90 8.85 -6.18
C ASN A 342 6.96 9.47 -7.59
N PHE A 343 7.42 10.71 -7.73
CA PHE A 343 7.65 11.32 -9.05
C PHE A 343 8.51 10.44 -9.97
N TRP A 344 9.60 9.85 -9.43
CA TRP A 344 10.46 8.99 -10.24
C TRP A 344 9.86 7.61 -10.50
N MET A 345 8.98 7.12 -9.61
CA MET A 345 8.22 5.89 -9.86
C MET A 345 7.22 6.09 -11.01
N ASP A 346 6.54 7.23 -11.07
CA ASP A 346 5.67 7.59 -12.19
C ASP A 346 6.43 7.65 -13.51
N VAL A 347 7.60 8.31 -13.51
CA VAL A 347 8.49 8.33 -14.71
C VAL A 347 8.84 6.92 -15.18
N LYS A 348 9.11 5.99 -14.26
CA LYS A 348 9.40 4.59 -14.61
C LYS A 348 8.18 3.86 -15.16
N SER A 349 7.00 4.14 -14.59
CA SER A 349 5.73 3.63 -15.12
C SER A 349 5.50 4.09 -16.54
N ASP A 350 5.67 5.40 -16.81
CA ASP A 350 5.55 5.96 -18.15
C ASP A 350 6.55 5.36 -19.14
N LEU A 351 7.79 5.10 -18.70
CA LEU A 351 8.80 4.45 -19.52
C LEU A 351 8.41 3.01 -19.89
N ARG A 352 7.85 2.26 -18.96
CA ARG A 352 7.39 0.88 -19.19
C ARG A 352 6.14 0.83 -20.09
N ALA A 353 5.25 1.81 -19.95
CA ALA A 353 4.03 1.91 -20.75
C ALA A 353 4.29 2.45 -22.17
N ALA A 354 5.44 3.09 -22.41
CA ALA A 354 5.76 3.65 -23.71
C ALA A 354 6.06 2.54 -24.73
N GLY A 355 5.39 2.57 -25.88
CA GLY A 355 5.67 1.66 -26.99
C GLY A 355 7.03 1.94 -27.66
N ASP A 356 7.48 0.99 -28.46
CA ASP A 356 8.76 1.02 -29.17
C ASP A 356 8.96 2.31 -30.01
N GLY A 357 10.16 2.89 -29.96
CA GLY A 357 10.50 4.16 -30.61
C GLY A 357 9.85 5.41 -30.00
N ARG A 358 9.17 5.30 -28.87
CA ARG A 358 8.54 6.44 -28.20
C ARG A 358 9.53 7.24 -27.35
N THR A 359 9.21 8.53 -27.18
CA THR A 359 9.95 9.44 -26.29
C THR A 359 9.06 9.84 -25.14
N VAL A 360 9.47 9.51 -23.91
CA VAL A 360 8.86 9.96 -22.67
C VAL A 360 9.51 11.28 -22.28
N ARG A 361 8.70 12.34 -22.19
CA ARG A 361 9.18 13.68 -21.84
C ARG A 361 8.90 13.95 -20.36
N VAL A 362 9.97 14.23 -19.60
CA VAL A 362 9.93 14.43 -18.17
C VAL A 362 10.33 15.85 -17.82
N TYR A 363 9.42 16.60 -17.21
CA TYR A 363 9.69 17.92 -16.64
C TYR A 363 9.99 17.77 -15.16
N VAL A 364 11.28 17.84 -14.81
CA VAL A 364 11.73 17.62 -13.42
C VAL A 364 11.53 18.91 -12.62
N PRO A 365 10.89 18.86 -11.44
CA PRO A 365 10.76 20.02 -10.56
C PRO A 365 12.11 20.67 -10.22
N ALA A 366 12.12 21.99 -10.06
CA ALA A 366 13.37 22.77 -9.92
C ALA A 366 14.18 22.44 -8.66
N ASP A 367 13.51 21.99 -7.61
CA ASP A 367 14.07 21.57 -6.32
C ASP A 367 14.63 20.14 -6.31
N TYR A 368 14.35 19.33 -7.38
CA TYR A 368 14.90 17.98 -7.51
C TYR A 368 16.32 18.06 -8.06
N THR A 369 17.27 17.50 -7.32
CA THR A 369 18.71 17.55 -7.65
C THR A 369 19.27 16.24 -8.20
N ASN A 370 18.54 15.14 -8.01
CA ASN A 370 19.03 13.80 -8.30
C ASN A 370 17.97 12.95 -9.04
N MET A 371 18.45 12.06 -9.89
CA MET A 371 17.65 10.98 -10.48
C MET A 371 18.07 9.64 -9.88
N PRO A 372 17.13 8.79 -9.42
CA PRO A 372 17.44 7.45 -8.92
C PRO A 372 18.11 6.55 -9.96
N ALA A 373 18.99 5.68 -9.51
CA ALA A 373 19.66 4.71 -10.38
C ALA A 373 18.68 3.71 -11.00
N SER A 374 17.57 3.42 -10.31
CA SER A 374 16.50 2.55 -10.82
C SER A 374 15.85 3.07 -12.11
N VAL A 375 15.74 4.40 -12.30
CA VAL A 375 15.26 5.00 -13.54
C VAL A 375 16.19 4.65 -14.70
N MET A 376 17.52 4.79 -14.51
CA MET A 376 18.52 4.42 -15.51
C MET A 376 18.51 2.93 -15.82
N GLU A 377 18.33 2.11 -14.78
CA GLU A 377 18.26 0.66 -14.95
C GLU A 377 16.97 0.25 -15.66
N THR A 378 15.86 0.91 -15.41
CA THR A 378 14.62 0.73 -16.18
C THR A 378 14.88 0.99 -17.67
N ILE A 379 15.49 2.13 -18.04
CA ILE A 379 15.78 2.44 -19.46
C ILE A 379 16.66 1.35 -20.10
N ARG A 380 17.62 0.81 -19.36
CA ARG A 380 18.54 -0.25 -19.88
C ARG A 380 17.88 -1.58 -20.09
N THR A 381 16.86 -1.89 -19.30
CA THR A 381 16.23 -3.22 -19.24
C THR A 381 14.95 -3.30 -20.03
N LEU A 382 14.44 -2.17 -20.56
CA LEU A 382 13.32 -2.18 -21.49
C LEU A 382 13.71 -2.92 -22.77
N GLU A 383 12.88 -3.87 -23.17
CA GLU A 383 13.01 -4.58 -24.45
C GLU A 383 12.72 -3.65 -25.63
N GLN A 384 12.03 -2.55 -25.39
CA GLN A 384 11.60 -1.55 -26.37
C GLN A 384 12.59 -0.39 -26.42
N GLU A 385 12.79 0.19 -27.62
CA GLU A 385 13.61 1.39 -27.79
C GLU A 385 12.88 2.66 -27.31
N VAL A 386 12.83 2.86 -25.99
CA VAL A 386 12.23 4.06 -25.38
C VAL A 386 13.30 5.09 -25.07
N THR A 387 13.04 6.34 -25.43
CA THR A 387 13.93 7.48 -25.16
C THR A 387 13.34 8.33 -24.05
N ILE A 388 14.15 8.79 -23.09
CA ILE A 388 13.75 9.78 -22.10
C ILE A 388 14.29 11.17 -22.49
N ASP A 389 13.40 12.18 -22.53
CA ASP A 389 13.71 13.61 -22.75
C ASP A 389 13.54 14.34 -21.42
N LEU A 390 14.61 14.40 -20.61
CA LEU A 390 14.64 15.09 -19.31
C LEU A 390 14.80 16.59 -19.49
N ARG A 391 14.00 17.36 -18.76
CA ARG A 391 14.03 18.83 -18.76
C ARG A 391 13.98 19.36 -17.32
N TRP A 392 14.98 20.15 -16.92
CA TRP A 392 15.06 20.78 -15.61
C TRP A 392 15.82 22.11 -15.69
N ASN A 393 15.42 23.12 -14.97
CA ASN A 393 16.07 24.42 -14.87
C ASN A 393 16.56 25.00 -16.21
N GLY A 394 15.74 24.85 -17.27
CA GLY A 394 16.07 25.30 -18.62
C GLY A 394 17.07 24.42 -19.39
N GLN A 395 17.59 23.36 -18.76
CA GLN A 395 18.45 22.37 -19.40
C GLN A 395 17.65 21.22 -20.00
N ARG A 396 18.26 20.49 -20.92
CA ARG A 396 17.65 19.34 -21.58
C ARG A 396 18.69 18.25 -21.79
N LEU A 397 18.31 17.00 -21.45
CA LEU A 397 19.11 15.81 -21.69
C LEU A 397 18.27 14.72 -22.31
N ILE A 398 18.79 14.09 -23.37
CA ILE A 398 18.15 12.94 -24.02
C ILE A 398 18.95 11.69 -23.71
N ILE A 399 18.31 10.71 -23.10
CA ILE A 399 18.90 9.41 -22.77
C ILE A 399 18.18 8.35 -23.60
N THR A 400 18.93 7.61 -24.41
CA THR A 400 18.45 6.46 -25.17
C THR A 400 18.92 5.15 -24.50
N PRO A 401 18.33 3.99 -24.81
CA PRO A 401 18.83 2.70 -24.33
C PRO A 401 20.30 2.48 -24.64
N GLN A 402 20.77 2.88 -25.84
CA GLN A 402 22.17 2.72 -26.23
C GLN A 402 23.11 3.62 -25.40
N THR A 403 22.70 4.84 -25.08
CA THR A 403 23.49 5.73 -24.22
C THR A 403 23.47 5.26 -22.77
N ALA A 404 22.34 4.70 -22.29
CA ALA A 404 22.21 4.13 -20.96
C ALA A 404 23.09 2.88 -20.74
N LEU A 405 23.33 2.08 -21.78
CA LEU A 405 24.17 0.88 -21.71
C LEU A 405 25.68 1.16 -21.59
N GLN A 406 26.14 2.37 -21.93
CA GLN A 406 27.55 2.68 -22.00
C GLN A 406 28.30 2.79 -20.67
N ARG A 407 27.58 2.95 -19.54
CA ARG A 407 28.19 2.98 -18.20
C ARG A 407 27.31 2.34 -17.14
N PRO A 408 27.86 1.42 -16.30
CA PRO A 408 27.10 0.80 -15.23
C PRO A 408 26.78 1.80 -14.12
N ALA A 409 25.53 1.81 -13.65
CA ALA A 409 25.10 2.58 -12.49
C ALA A 409 25.72 1.95 -11.20
N ARG A 410 26.82 2.53 -10.72
CA ARG A 410 27.44 2.14 -9.44
C ARG A 410 27.04 3.05 -8.28
N LYS A 411 26.12 4.00 -8.51
CA LYS A 411 25.66 4.98 -7.51
C LYS A 411 24.14 4.85 -7.38
N ALA A 412 23.63 4.96 -6.16
CA ALA A 412 22.19 4.93 -5.90
C ALA A 412 21.44 6.12 -6.53
N PHE A 413 22.12 7.25 -6.72
CA PHE A 413 21.55 8.46 -7.31
C PHE A 413 22.53 9.12 -8.29
N TRP A 414 21.96 9.76 -9.32
CA TRP A 414 22.68 10.57 -10.30
C TRP A 414 22.32 12.04 -10.13
N THR A 415 23.29 12.91 -9.88
CA THR A 415 23.05 14.36 -9.98
C THR A 415 22.85 14.74 -11.44
N PHE A 416 22.04 15.76 -11.73
CA PHE A 416 21.83 16.21 -13.11
C PHE A 416 23.11 16.69 -13.77
N ASP A 417 24.04 17.33 -13.05
CA ASP A 417 25.36 17.69 -13.55
C ASP A 417 26.17 16.47 -13.98
N ALA A 418 26.17 15.41 -13.16
CA ALA A 418 26.83 14.15 -13.50
C ALA A 418 26.20 13.45 -14.71
N LEU A 419 24.88 13.53 -14.88
CA LEU A 419 24.19 13.04 -16.06
C LEU A 419 24.59 13.82 -17.32
N CYS A 420 24.68 15.16 -17.23
CA CYS A 420 25.13 16.00 -18.32
C CYS A 420 26.58 15.69 -18.71
N GLU A 421 27.48 15.53 -17.76
CA GLU A 421 28.87 15.15 -18.05
C GLU A 421 29.00 13.81 -18.79
N VAL A 422 28.11 12.87 -18.49
CA VAL A 422 28.14 11.51 -19.03
C VAL A 422 27.40 11.39 -20.36
N TYR A 423 26.26 12.06 -20.55
CA TYR A 423 25.31 11.81 -21.62
C TYR A 423 25.06 13.00 -22.55
N ALA A 424 25.55 14.22 -22.26
CA ALA A 424 25.36 15.40 -23.11
C ALA A 424 26.40 15.53 -24.24
N ARG A 425 27.21 14.51 -24.51
CA ARG A 425 28.24 14.48 -25.56
C ARG A 425 27.73 13.79 -26.81
#